data_7cab70313251c7c61f40edabb2dbda17
#
_entry.id   7cab70313251c7c61f40edabb2dbda17
#
_cell.length_a   1.000
_cell.length_b   1.000
_cell.length_c   1.000
_cell.angle_alpha   90.00
_cell.angle_beta   90.00
_cell.angle_gamma   90.00
#
_symmetry.space_group_name_H-M   'P 1'
#
loop_
_entity.id
_entity.type
_entity.pdbx_description
1 polymer ?
#
loop_
_entity_poly.entity_id
_entity_poly.type
_entity_poly.pdbx_seq_one_letter_code
_entity_poly.pdbx_strand_id
1 'polypeptide(L)'
;NGAGAAAIACTELMKAMGVRHENVTMCDRKGVIYQGRTESMDQWKSAHAIPTKARTLTEALVDADIFLGLSAAGALKPEMVKDMKPAPIIFAMANPDPEITPP
;
A
#
# COMPACT_ATOMS: atom_id res chain seq x y z
N ASN A 1 -1.65 -1.26 1.65
CA ASN A 1 -0.99 -2.57 1.62
C ASN A 1 -2.00 -3.69 1.86
N GLY A 2 -1.79 -4.84 1.20
CA GLY A 2 -2.65 -6.02 1.36
C GLY A 2 -3.83 -6.04 0.40
N ALA A 3 -3.58 -6.02 -0.90
CA ALA A 3 -4.56 -5.87 -1.99
C ALA A 3 -5.67 -6.93 -2.03
N GLY A 4 -6.38 -7.10 -0.92
CA GLY A 4 -7.61 -7.89 -0.81
C GLY A 4 -8.84 -7.00 -0.97
N ALA A 5 -10.02 -7.55 -0.71
CA ALA A 5 -11.30 -6.85 -0.90
C ALA A 5 -11.36 -5.54 -0.12
N ALA A 6 -10.90 -5.52 1.14
CA ALA A 6 -10.95 -4.31 1.97
C ALA A 6 -10.04 -3.21 1.44
N ALA A 7 -8.81 -3.56 1.04
CA ALA A 7 -7.85 -2.58 0.52
C ALA A 7 -8.34 -2.00 -0.80
N ILE A 8 -8.89 -2.82 -1.67
CA ILE A 8 -9.44 -2.38 -2.97
C ILE A 8 -10.62 -1.44 -2.74
N ALA A 9 -11.55 -1.79 -1.84
CA ALA A 9 -12.72 -0.97 -1.55
C ALA A 9 -12.31 0.40 -0.96
N CYS A 10 -11.36 0.42 -0.01
CA CYS A 10 -10.85 1.66 0.57
C CYS A 10 -10.16 2.53 -0.48
N THR A 11 -9.37 1.92 -1.36
CA THR A 11 -8.68 2.64 -2.44
C THR A 11 -9.67 3.27 -3.41
N GLU A 12 -10.70 2.53 -3.80
CA GLU A 12 -11.76 3.05 -4.68
C GLU A 12 -12.48 4.23 -4.04
N LEU A 13 -12.78 4.13 -2.74
CA LEU A 13 -13.41 5.22 -2.01
C LEU A 13 -12.53 6.46 -1.97
N MET A 14 -11.24 6.32 -1.66
CA MET A 14 -10.30 7.43 -1.64
C MET A 14 -10.19 8.12 -3.00
N LYS A 15 -10.14 7.36 -4.07
CA LYS A 15 -10.11 7.92 -5.44
C LYS A 15 -11.40 8.64 -5.78
N ALA A 16 -12.55 8.10 -5.35
CA ALA A 16 -13.85 8.77 -5.53
C ALA A 16 -13.92 10.10 -4.76
N MET A 17 -13.17 10.22 -3.66
CA MET A 17 -13.10 11.46 -2.87
C MET A 17 -12.07 12.46 -3.39
N GLY A 18 -11.35 12.15 -4.46
CA GLY A 18 -10.44 13.07 -5.11
C GLY A 18 -8.95 12.72 -5.08
N VAL A 19 -8.56 11.62 -4.44
CA VAL A 19 -7.16 11.17 -4.48
C VAL A 19 -6.85 10.68 -5.89
N ARG A 20 -5.76 11.18 -6.47
CA ARG A 20 -5.37 10.81 -7.83
C ARG A 20 -4.87 9.39 -7.92
N HIS A 21 -5.22 8.71 -9.01
CA HIS A 21 -4.80 7.34 -9.28
C HIS A 21 -3.27 7.16 -9.18
N GLU A 22 -2.49 8.05 -9.78
CA GLU A 22 -1.03 7.98 -9.79
C GLU A 22 -0.40 8.20 -8.43
N ASN A 23 -1.15 8.73 -7.46
CA ASN A 23 -0.66 8.99 -6.11
C ASN A 23 -0.95 7.85 -5.13
N VAL A 24 -1.55 6.77 -5.59
CA VAL A 24 -1.88 5.61 -4.76
C VAL A 24 -1.10 4.40 -5.26
N THR A 25 -0.20 3.88 -4.42
CA THR A 25 0.53 2.65 -4.70
C THR A 25 -0.05 1.52 -3.88
N MET A 26 -0.57 0.51 -4.55
CA MET A 26 -1.13 -0.67 -3.90
C MET A 26 -0.10 -1.80 -3.89
N CYS A 27 -0.02 -2.52 -2.78
CA CYS A 27 0.90 -3.66 -2.63
C CYS A 27 0.17 -4.90 -2.15
N ASP A 28 0.66 -6.06 -2.57
CA ASP A 28 0.26 -7.36 -2.04
C ASP A 28 1.50 -8.16 -1.61
N ARG A 29 1.34 -9.46 -1.37
CA ARG A 29 2.47 -10.32 -0.95
C ARG A 29 3.62 -10.33 -1.96
N LYS A 30 3.33 -10.11 -3.22
CA LYS A 30 4.32 -10.12 -4.31
C LYS A 30 4.96 -8.75 -4.50
N GLY A 31 4.56 -7.76 -3.72
CA GLY A 31 5.08 -6.40 -3.81
C GLY A 31 4.11 -5.43 -4.47
N VAL A 32 4.66 -4.43 -5.14
CA VAL A 32 3.88 -3.36 -5.76
C VAL A 32 3.04 -3.88 -6.94
N ILE A 33 1.80 -3.42 -7.01
CA ILE A 33 0.94 -3.63 -8.17
C ILE A 33 1.26 -2.52 -9.18
N TYR A 34 2.05 -2.87 -10.18
CA TYR A 34 2.51 -1.92 -11.20
C TYR A 34 1.97 -2.30 -12.58
N GLN A 35 1.94 -1.33 -13.49
CA GLN A 35 1.51 -1.59 -14.86
C GLN A 35 2.46 -2.57 -15.56
N GLY A 36 1.89 -3.60 -16.17
CA GLY A 36 2.65 -4.66 -16.82
C GLY A 36 2.93 -5.87 -15.95
N ARG A 37 2.66 -5.80 -14.65
CA ARG A 37 2.77 -6.97 -13.78
C ARG A 37 1.74 -8.02 -14.18
N THR A 38 2.18 -9.28 -14.29
CA THR A 38 1.31 -10.41 -14.68
C THR A 38 1.06 -11.39 -13.54
N GLU A 39 1.98 -11.49 -12.58
CA GLU A 39 1.90 -12.42 -11.46
C GLU A 39 0.84 -12.00 -10.44
N SER A 40 -0.05 -12.93 -10.09
CA SER A 40 -1.08 -12.73 -9.06
C SER A 40 -1.98 -11.52 -9.33
N MET A 41 -2.28 -11.24 -10.59
CA MET A 41 -3.14 -10.13 -10.99
C MET A 41 -4.56 -10.59 -11.32
N ASP A 42 -5.51 -9.66 -11.15
CA ASP A 42 -6.89 -9.81 -11.56
C ASP A 42 -7.42 -8.46 -12.05
N GLN A 43 -8.70 -8.40 -12.46
CA GLN A 43 -9.26 -7.17 -13.01
C GLN A 43 -9.33 -6.02 -11.98
N TRP A 44 -9.55 -6.35 -10.71
CA TRP A 44 -9.63 -5.32 -9.65
C TRP A 44 -8.25 -4.75 -9.33
N LYS A 45 -7.24 -5.60 -9.19
CA LYS A 45 -5.86 -5.16 -8.99
C LYS A 45 -5.35 -4.35 -10.18
N SER A 46 -5.66 -4.82 -11.39
CA SER A 46 -5.22 -4.14 -12.61
C SER A 46 -5.77 -2.72 -12.71
N ALA A 47 -6.98 -2.48 -12.22
CA ALA A 47 -7.56 -1.14 -12.21
C ALA A 47 -6.75 -0.15 -11.35
N HIS A 48 -5.98 -0.64 -10.37
CA HIS A 48 -5.18 0.18 -9.46
C HIS A 48 -3.68 0.13 -9.75
N ALA A 49 -3.26 -0.57 -10.81
CA ALA A 49 -1.86 -0.62 -11.22
C ALA A 49 -1.40 0.75 -11.72
N ILE A 50 -0.18 1.16 -11.32
CA ILE A 50 0.39 2.45 -11.71
C ILE A 50 1.73 2.26 -12.42
N PRO A 51 2.14 3.22 -13.27
CA PRO A 51 3.48 3.20 -13.87
C PRO A 51 4.50 3.64 -12.82
N THR A 52 5.25 2.68 -12.29
CA THR A 52 6.27 2.95 -11.27
C THR A 52 7.42 1.95 -11.40
N LYS A 53 8.61 2.36 -10.98
CA LYS A 53 9.76 1.48 -10.89
C LYS A 53 9.81 0.72 -9.57
N ALA A 54 9.06 1.15 -8.56
CA ALA A 54 8.98 0.47 -7.27
C ALA A 54 8.39 -0.93 -7.44
N ARG A 55 8.96 -1.90 -6.75
CA ARG A 55 8.53 -3.31 -6.82
C ARG A 55 8.22 -3.90 -5.45
N THR A 56 8.75 -3.31 -4.38
CA THR A 56 8.56 -3.79 -3.01
C THR A 56 7.85 -2.73 -2.17
N LEU A 57 7.28 -3.14 -1.03
CA LEU A 57 6.68 -2.20 -0.09
C LEU A 57 7.71 -1.17 0.39
N THR A 58 8.94 -1.61 0.66
CA THR A 58 10.03 -0.72 1.08
C THR A 58 10.25 0.40 0.07
N GLU A 59 10.34 0.05 -1.21
CA GLU A 59 10.51 1.03 -2.29
C GLU A 59 9.29 1.95 -2.44
N ALA A 60 8.08 1.39 -2.28
CA ALA A 60 6.84 2.16 -2.40
C ALA A 60 6.71 3.21 -1.29
N LEU A 61 7.27 2.96 -0.11
CA LEU A 61 7.16 3.86 1.03
C LEU A 61 8.10 5.06 0.98
N VAL A 62 9.12 5.03 0.14
CA VAL A 62 10.03 6.18 -0.01
C VAL A 62 9.20 7.41 -0.40
N ASP A 63 9.32 8.48 0.39
CA ASP A 63 8.58 9.74 0.21
C ASP A 63 7.05 9.61 0.28
N ALA A 64 6.52 8.52 0.81
CA ALA A 64 5.09 8.38 0.99
C ALA A 64 4.60 9.21 2.19
N ASP A 65 3.42 9.78 2.07
CA ASP A 65 2.77 10.55 3.14
C ASP A 65 1.94 9.67 4.07
N ILE A 66 1.31 8.64 3.52
CA ILE A 66 0.33 7.81 4.23
C ILE A 66 0.61 6.33 3.93
N PHE A 67 0.59 5.52 4.98
CA PHE A 67 0.54 4.06 4.88
C PHE A 67 -0.83 3.58 5.38
N LEU A 68 -1.52 2.82 4.55
CA LEU A 68 -2.76 2.14 4.94
C LEU A 68 -2.51 0.64 4.89
N GLY A 69 -2.50 0.01 6.06
CA GLY A 69 -2.23 -1.42 6.19
C GLY A 69 -3.48 -2.22 6.51
N LEU A 70 -3.79 -3.18 5.63
CA LEU A 70 -4.93 -4.08 5.76
C LEU A 70 -4.48 -5.52 5.48
N SER A 71 -3.24 -5.85 5.83
CA SER A 71 -2.64 -7.13 5.43
C SER A 71 -2.27 -8.02 6.61
N ALA A 72 -1.01 -8.03 7.01
CA ALA A 72 -0.46 -8.97 7.97
C ALA A 72 0.41 -8.29 9.01
N ALA A 73 0.44 -8.87 10.21
CA ALA A 73 1.27 -8.38 11.31
C ALA A 73 2.74 -8.27 10.89
N GLY A 74 3.38 -7.20 11.32
CA GLY A 74 4.81 -6.99 11.10
C GLY A 74 5.21 -6.64 9.67
N ALA A 75 4.27 -6.38 8.78
CA ALA A 75 4.58 -6.04 7.38
C ALA A 75 5.32 -4.71 7.26
N LEU A 76 5.09 -3.78 8.18
CA LEU A 76 5.74 -2.47 8.18
C LEU A 76 6.85 -2.46 9.24
N LYS A 77 8.08 -2.23 8.80
CA LYS A 77 9.23 -2.16 9.69
C LYS A 77 9.54 -0.72 10.07
N PRO A 78 10.11 -0.46 11.28
CA PRO A 78 10.48 0.90 11.68
C PRO A 78 11.39 1.63 10.69
N GLU A 79 12.33 0.92 10.08
CA GLU A 79 13.24 1.51 9.09
C GLU A 79 12.51 1.95 7.81
N MET A 80 11.40 1.32 7.46
CA MET A 80 10.56 1.73 6.34
C MET A 80 9.85 3.05 6.63
N VAL A 81 9.43 3.25 7.87
CA VAL A 81 8.76 4.49 8.29
C VAL A 81 9.70 5.69 8.15
N LYS A 82 10.98 5.50 8.40
CA LYS A 82 11.99 6.57 8.27
C LYS A 82 12.15 7.07 6.84
N ASP A 83 11.85 6.22 5.86
CA ASP A 83 11.95 6.57 4.45
C ASP A 83 10.72 7.35 3.94
N MET A 84 9.64 7.37 4.71
CA MET A 84 8.45 8.16 4.42
C MET A 84 8.73 9.66 4.62
N LYS A 85 7.83 10.51 4.12
CA LYS A 85 7.93 11.95 4.36
C LYS A 85 7.82 12.26 5.86
N PRO A 86 8.37 13.39 6.32
CA PRO A 86 8.25 13.79 7.72
C PRO A 86 6.80 13.83 8.20
N ALA A 87 6.56 13.40 9.44
CA ALA A 87 5.22 13.31 10.03
C ALA A 87 4.25 12.45 9.21
N PRO A 88 4.60 11.20 8.88
CA PRO A 88 3.72 10.34 8.10
C PRO A 88 2.49 9.94 8.90
N ILE A 89 1.41 9.62 8.17
CA ILE A 89 0.17 9.08 8.75
C ILE A 89 0.17 7.57 8.51
N ILE A 90 0.00 6.79 9.58
CA ILE A 90 0.04 5.33 9.52
C ILE A 90 -1.25 4.75 10.10
N PHE A 91 -1.99 4.03 9.24
CA PHE A 91 -3.15 3.24 9.65
C PHE A 91 -2.78 1.76 9.56
N ALA A 92 -2.29 1.19 10.67
CA ALA A 92 -1.90 -0.21 10.75
C ALA A 92 -3.08 -1.01 11.30
N MET A 93 -3.90 -1.56 10.41
CA MET A 93 -5.20 -2.15 10.73
C MET A 93 -5.30 -3.65 10.49
N ALA A 94 -4.17 -4.34 10.36
CA ALA A 94 -4.17 -5.80 10.25
C ALA A 94 -4.76 -6.42 11.52
N ASN A 95 -5.47 -7.51 11.39
CA ASN A 95 -6.18 -8.17 12.47
C ASN A 95 -5.70 -9.62 12.58
N PRO A 96 -5.38 -10.16 13.80
CA PRO A 96 -5.50 -9.51 15.12
C PRO A 96 -4.34 -8.57 15.50
N ASP A 97 -3.16 -8.74 14.87
CA ASP A 97 -2.00 -7.91 15.16
C ASP A 97 -1.71 -6.95 14.02
N PRO A 98 -1.40 -5.65 14.32
CA PRO A 98 -1.17 -4.66 13.28
C PRO A 98 0.15 -4.85 12.52
N GLU A 99 0.29 -4.19 11.38
CA GLU A 99 1.51 -4.20 10.57
C GLU A 99 2.71 -3.66 11.32
N ILE A 100 2.48 -2.71 12.23
CA ILE A 100 3.50 -2.17 13.14
C ILE A 100 2.84 -1.81 14.46
N THR A 101 3.56 -2.02 15.58
CA THR A 101 3.07 -1.64 16.91
C THR A 101 3.61 -0.28 17.31
N PRO A 102 2.94 0.45 18.24
CA PRO A 102 3.49 1.66 18.82
C PRO A 102 4.83 1.38 19.50
N PRO A 103 5.74 2.35 19.51
CA PRO A 103 7.01 2.19 20.22
C PRO A 103 6.82 2.08 21.74
#